data_1e43bc9e7da9da582e893934bcea6678
#
_entry.id   1e43bc9e7da9da582e893934bcea6678
#
_cell.length_a   1.000
_cell.length_b   1.000
_cell.length_c   1.000
_cell.angle_alpha   90.00
_cell.angle_beta   90.00
_cell.angle_gamma   90.00
#
_symmetry.space_group_name_H-M   'P 1'
#
loop_
_entity.id
_entity.type
_entity.pdbx_description
1 polymer ?
#
loop_
_entity_poly.entity_id
_entity_poly.type
_entity_poly.pdbx_seq_one_letter_code
_entity_poly.pdbx_strand_id
1 'polypeptide(L)'
;MNRYIIALFFVLLALPVAAQLQFKERIETPAESYEPIYELMRIPSGLVAFRTFQSRKLTADLVFEYYLTSDRMESDSIKEVKVKAGFDMIGYDIDEDQLYVLFARGDEAAADKYVLHLDLNTHIGLEYPADNLLPMDLVEFLVLDNKAIFMGDADARPVVQIFSLEDKTVQTVQGIYGNESHVVQILKLPELAALEVVLRRRGPFKSQETLVLTFDLQGTLLRELKLDPLGDLDDEPLDGLLLPGLGYGQMLIGAYGKEVRNLYKGMYLAQINEFGEQNIGLYTLADFPNFYNYLPEKLRLKQQEIVAEQLEKEKIPSIRNSYSIRDVKEFEDSYLIYFDQFSVSSSRGAGTVAPSLASQRYRYDRASRMGYIPFYMDPYNSLSGPTYTLVTEYTYRSAHFIQVAKTGQVLWDNSARYEDINTTYPEPFAEVSAQGEEVFHLYLVNDQIKLNYFKKGERLLENQTIPLELDEKLGKIQFTDLGSLRLLHWYGSYYVLSGLQKIRYTNEQQKEDVREVFFIQKLLLNGDLYVPSEDLN
;
A
#
# COMPACT_ATOMS: atom_id res chain seq x y z
N MET A 1 -23.03 -12.55 54.92
CA MET A 1 -23.64 -11.84 53.80
C MET A 1 -22.71 -10.83 53.14
N ASN A 2 -21.84 -10.14 53.87
CA ASN A 2 -20.94 -9.11 53.30
C ASN A 2 -19.74 -9.61 52.46
N ARG A 3 -19.34 -10.88 52.59
CA ARG A 3 -18.20 -11.42 51.81
C ARG A 3 -18.55 -11.73 50.33
N TYR A 4 -19.78 -12.03 50.02
CA TYR A 4 -20.23 -12.34 48.66
C TYR A 4 -20.52 -11.07 47.83
N ILE A 5 -20.85 -9.96 48.50
CA ILE A 5 -21.07 -8.66 47.86
C ILE A 5 -19.73 -8.08 47.38
N ILE A 6 -18.64 -8.24 48.12
CA ILE A 6 -17.30 -7.78 47.74
C ILE A 6 -16.77 -8.62 46.56
N ALA A 7 -17.00 -9.95 46.54
CA ALA A 7 -16.62 -10.79 45.40
C ALA A 7 -17.40 -10.46 44.12
N LEU A 8 -18.67 -10.07 44.21
CA LEU A 8 -19.48 -9.67 43.07
C LEU A 8 -19.05 -8.30 42.51
N PHE A 9 -18.58 -7.39 43.39
CA PHE A 9 -18.05 -6.09 42.96
C PHE A 9 -16.70 -6.21 42.26
N PHE A 10 -15.85 -7.15 42.65
CA PHE A 10 -14.57 -7.40 41.94
C PHE A 10 -14.74 -8.13 40.60
N VAL A 11 -15.79 -8.91 40.40
CA VAL A 11 -16.08 -9.54 39.09
C VAL A 11 -16.65 -8.54 38.09
N LEU A 12 -17.31 -7.47 38.56
CA LEU A 12 -17.82 -6.39 37.70
C LEU A 12 -16.75 -5.38 37.28
N LEU A 13 -15.59 -5.35 37.94
CA LEU A 13 -14.45 -4.48 37.60
C LEU A 13 -13.44 -5.12 36.64
N ALA A 14 -13.61 -6.37 36.27
CA ALA A 14 -12.75 -7.09 35.32
C ALA A 14 -13.38 -7.24 33.93
N LEU A 15 -14.12 -6.23 33.47
CA LEU A 15 -14.44 -6.15 32.04
C LEU A 15 -13.14 -5.70 31.36
N PRO A 16 -12.58 -6.48 30.44
CA PRO A 16 -11.46 -6.01 29.64
C PRO A 16 -11.97 -4.79 28.85
N VAL A 17 -11.41 -3.63 29.14
CA VAL A 17 -11.58 -2.45 28.28
C VAL A 17 -10.80 -2.76 27.01
N ALA A 18 -11.45 -3.44 26.07
CA ALA A 18 -10.90 -3.67 24.75
C ALA A 18 -10.96 -2.34 23.99
N ALA A 19 -9.87 -1.95 23.36
CA ALA A 19 -9.94 -0.93 22.32
C ALA A 19 -10.98 -1.42 21.30
N GLN A 20 -12.10 -0.72 21.19
CA GLN A 20 -13.21 -1.23 20.42
C GLN A 20 -13.13 -0.71 19.01
N LEU A 21 -12.84 -1.62 18.09
CA LEU A 21 -13.24 -1.44 16.71
C LEU A 21 -14.77 -1.54 16.67
N GLN A 22 -15.43 -0.49 16.18
CA GLN A 22 -16.87 -0.45 16.08
C GLN A 22 -17.28 -0.61 14.63
N PHE A 23 -18.12 -1.61 14.36
CA PHE A 23 -18.79 -1.75 13.07
C PHE A 23 -19.91 -0.72 13.01
N LYS A 24 -19.80 0.23 12.06
CA LYS A 24 -20.77 1.33 11.86
C LYS A 24 -21.73 1.00 10.72
N GLU A 25 -21.98 1.95 9.87
CA GLU A 25 -22.88 1.81 8.72
C GLU A 25 -22.35 0.78 7.71
N ARG A 26 -23.26 0.07 7.07
CA ARG A 26 -22.99 -0.95 6.07
C ARG A 26 -23.86 -0.76 4.83
N ILE A 27 -23.27 -0.88 3.67
CA ILE A 27 -23.94 -0.92 2.37
C ILE A 27 -23.81 -2.33 1.81
N GLU A 28 -24.86 -2.83 1.19
CA GLU A 28 -24.88 -4.12 0.50
C GLU A 28 -25.36 -3.92 -0.94
N THR A 29 -24.55 -4.35 -1.89
CA THR A 29 -24.86 -4.36 -3.32
C THR A 29 -25.04 -5.84 -3.74
N PRO A 30 -26.14 -6.23 -4.39
CA PRO A 30 -26.30 -7.58 -4.90
C PRO A 30 -25.10 -7.96 -5.79
N ALA A 31 -24.48 -9.10 -5.49
CA ALA A 31 -23.35 -9.62 -6.26
C ALA A 31 -23.37 -11.14 -6.17
N GLU A 32 -22.89 -11.80 -7.21
CA GLU A 32 -22.75 -13.25 -7.21
C GLU A 32 -21.28 -13.64 -7.10
N SER A 33 -20.98 -14.76 -6.45
CA SER A 33 -19.62 -15.17 -6.12
C SER A 33 -18.70 -15.45 -7.33
N TYR A 34 -19.27 -15.52 -8.54
CA TYR A 34 -18.49 -15.65 -9.79
C TYR A 34 -18.30 -14.32 -10.54
N GLU A 35 -18.90 -13.22 -10.05
CA GLU A 35 -18.71 -11.90 -10.64
C GLU A 35 -17.41 -11.27 -10.13
N PRO A 36 -16.74 -10.44 -10.96
CA PRO A 36 -15.61 -9.65 -10.50
C PRO A 36 -15.97 -8.80 -9.28
N ILE A 37 -15.03 -8.66 -8.36
CA ILE A 37 -15.18 -7.87 -7.15
C ILE A 37 -15.13 -6.39 -7.53
N TYR A 38 -15.83 -5.54 -6.78
CA TYR A 38 -15.66 -4.10 -6.90
C TYR A 38 -14.32 -3.67 -6.33
N GLU A 39 -13.59 -2.88 -7.10
CA GLU A 39 -12.48 -2.07 -6.61
C GLU A 39 -13.02 -0.84 -5.88
N LEU A 40 -12.32 -0.42 -4.81
CA LEU A 40 -12.68 0.76 -4.03
C LEU A 40 -11.58 1.80 -4.08
N MET A 41 -11.93 3.04 -4.38
CA MET A 41 -11.01 4.17 -4.28
C MET A 41 -11.61 5.28 -3.42
N ARG A 42 -10.72 5.97 -2.71
CA ARG A 42 -11.08 7.19 -1.97
C ARG A 42 -11.21 8.36 -2.92
N ILE A 43 -12.26 9.15 -2.73
CA ILE A 43 -12.51 10.42 -3.40
C ILE A 43 -12.78 11.50 -2.36
N PRO A 44 -12.66 12.79 -2.66
CA PRO A 44 -12.94 13.86 -1.71
C PRO A 44 -14.35 13.77 -1.09
N SER A 45 -15.33 13.31 -1.87
CA SER A 45 -16.73 13.17 -1.44
C SER A 45 -17.05 11.85 -0.75
N GLY A 46 -16.10 10.89 -0.66
CA GLY A 46 -16.34 9.58 -0.06
C GLY A 46 -15.54 8.45 -0.70
N LEU A 47 -16.25 7.52 -1.34
CA LEU A 47 -15.67 6.37 -2.05
C LEU A 47 -16.32 6.20 -3.42
N VAL A 48 -15.57 5.73 -4.38
CA VAL A 48 -16.09 5.16 -5.62
C VAL A 48 -15.83 3.65 -5.62
N ALA A 49 -16.88 2.88 -5.88
CA ALA A 49 -16.81 1.44 -6.11
C ALA A 49 -17.01 1.18 -7.61
N PHE A 50 -16.15 0.40 -8.24
CA PHE A 50 -16.25 0.11 -9.67
C PHE A 50 -15.71 -1.26 -10.03
N ARG A 51 -16.20 -1.79 -11.15
CA ARG A 51 -15.73 -3.07 -11.73
C ARG A 51 -16.04 -3.13 -13.22
N THR A 52 -15.43 -4.06 -13.93
CA THR A 52 -15.89 -4.48 -15.25
C THR A 52 -16.53 -5.85 -15.14
N PHE A 53 -17.68 -6.03 -15.76
CA PHE A 53 -18.31 -7.36 -15.80
C PHE A 53 -19.07 -7.58 -17.09
N GLN A 54 -19.30 -8.84 -17.40
CA GLN A 54 -20.03 -9.23 -18.60
C GLN A 54 -21.53 -9.22 -18.30
N SER A 55 -22.27 -8.33 -18.98
CA SER A 55 -23.73 -8.26 -18.81
C SER A 55 -24.39 -9.61 -19.13
N ARG A 56 -25.35 -10.04 -18.31
CA ARG A 56 -26.13 -11.28 -18.48
C ARG A 56 -27.10 -11.24 -19.66
N LYS A 57 -27.23 -10.11 -20.37
CA LYS A 57 -28.06 -10.02 -21.57
C LYS A 57 -27.45 -10.88 -22.68
N LEU A 58 -28.28 -11.47 -23.54
CA LEU A 58 -27.91 -12.32 -24.66
C LEU A 58 -26.81 -11.75 -25.59
N THR A 59 -26.59 -10.46 -25.57
CA THR A 59 -25.43 -9.79 -26.14
C THR A 59 -24.43 -9.60 -25.01
N ALA A 60 -23.39 -10.40 -24.98
CA ALA A 60 -22.34 -10.37 -23.95
C ALA A 60 -21.48 -9.10 -24.04
N ASP A 61 -22.09 -7.93 -23.86
CA ASP A 61 -21.38 -6.66 -23.80
C ASP A 61 -20.66 -6.57 -22.44
N LEU A 62 -19.36 -6.26 -22.46
CA LEU A 62 -18.62 -5.88 -21.27
C LEU A 62 -19.04 -4.47 -20.87
N VAL A 63 -19.35 -4.29 -19.59
CA VAL A 63 -19.73 -2.98 -19.03
C VAL A 63 -18.78 -2.63 -17.88
N PHE A 64 -18.48 -1.34 -17.78
CA PHE A 64 -17.88 -0.74 -16.60
C PHE A 64 -19.00 -0.24 -15.69
N GLU A 65 -19.11 -0.81 -14.52
CA GLU A 65 -20.14 -0.52 -13.54
C GLU A 65 -19.51 0.23 -12.37
N TYR A 66 -20.15 1.29 -11.89
CA TYR A 66 -19.69 2.05 -10.75
C TYR A 66 -20.83 2.69 -9.96
N TYR A 67 -20.55 3.01 -8.70
CA TYR A 67 -21.40 3.82 -7.85
C TYR A 67 -20.57 4.61 -6.82
N LEU A 68 -21.12 5.70 -6.33
CA LEU A 68 -20.51 6.55 -5.33
C LEU A 68 -21.12 6.27 -3.96
N THR A 69 -20.30 6.42 -2.94
CA THR A 69 -20.72 6.26 -1.54
C THR A 69 -20.18 7.45 -0.76
N SER A 70 -21.07 8.19 -0.09
CA SER A 70 -20.68 9.32 0.73
C SER A 70 -19.97 8.88 2.02
N ASP A 71 -19.42 9.85 2.75
CA ASP A 71 -18.85 9.67 4.10
C ASP A 71 -19.87 9.15 5.12
N ARG A 72 -21.17 9.36 4.86
CA ARG A 72 -22.29 8.85 5.67
C ARG A 72 -22.75 7.46 5.26
N MET A 73 -22.04 6.82 4.33
CA MET A 73 -22.41 5.52 3.79
C MET A 73 -23.77 5.53 3.07
N GLU A 74 -24.09 6.63 2.39
CA GLU A 74 -25.23 6.72 1.48
C GLU A 74 -24.71 6.50 0.06
N SER A 75 -25.17 5.45 -0.60
CA SER A 75 -24.78 5.14 -1.99
C SER A 75 -25.79 5.70 -2.98
N ASP A 76 -25.29 6.14 -4.11
CA ASP A 76 -26.12 6.46 -5.25
C ASP A 76 -26.52 5.17 -6.03
N SER A 77 -27.29 5.35 -7.11
CA SER A 77 -27.64 4.22 -7.99
C SER A 77 -26.43 3.76 -8.79
N ILE A 78 -26.33 2.45 -9.00
CA ILE A 78 -25.34 1.86 -9.90
C ILE A 78 -25.49 2.45 -11.30
N LYS A 79 -24.37 2.81 -11.91
CA LYS A 79 -24.26 3.35 -13.25
C LYS A 79 -23.39 2.45 -14.11
N GLU A 80 -23.73 2.37 -15.39
CA GLU A 80 -23.04 1.51 -16.34
C GLU A 80 -22.50 2.36 -17.52
N VAL A 81 -21.27 2.08 -17.92
CA VAL A 81 -20.65 2.59 -19.14
C VAL A 81 -20.27 1.40 -20.00
N LYS A 82 -20.65 1.43 -21.29
CA LYS A 82 -20.30 0.34 -22.21
C LYS A 82 -18.81 0.36 -22.53
N VAL A 83 -18.16 -0.79 -22.39
CA VAL A 83 -16.75 -0.99 -22.73
C VAL A 83 -16.64 -1.52 -24.17
N LYS A 84 -15.57 -1.14 -24.89
CA LYS A 84 -15.31 -1.65 -26.23
C LYS A 84 -15.08 -3.17 -26.20
N ALA A 85 -15.66 -3.87 -27.16
CA ALA A 85 -15.54 -5.32 -27.24
C ALA A 85 -14.08 -5.79 -27.33
N GLY A 86 -13.71 -6.76 -26.50
CA GLY A 86 -12.38 -7.34 -26.44
C GLY A 86 -11.33 -6.47 -25.73
N PHE A 87 -11.76 -5.43 -24.99
CA PHE A 87 -10.90 -4.68 -24.11
C PHE A 87 -11.14 -5.04 -22.65
N ASP A 88 -10.06 -5.15 -21.89
CA ASP A 88 -10.08 -5.41 -20.48
C ASP A 88 -9.49 -4.20 -19.71
N MET A 89 -9.96 -3.98 -18.49
CA MET A 89 -9.41 -2.97 -17.60
C MET A 89 -8.02 -3.39 -17.13
N ILE A 90 -7.02 -2.55 -17.40
CA ILE A 90 -5.62 -2.83 -17.04
C ILE A 90 -5.01 -1.78 -16.12
N GLY A 91 -5.72 -0.75 -15.76
CA GLY A 91 -5.24 0.28 -14.84
C GLY A 91 -6.30 1.33 -14.58
N TYR A 92 -6.09 2.08 -13.52
CA TYR A 92 -6.93 3.22 -13.19
C TYR A 92 -6.18 4.21 -12.30
N ASP A 93 -6.61 5.46 -12.33
CA ASP A 93 -6.12 6.52 -11.44
C ASP A 93 -7.25 7.51 -11.17
N ILE A 94 -7.08 8.28 -10.12
CA ILE A 94 -8.04 9.31 -9.74
C ILE A 94 -7.31 10.64 -9.54
N ASP A 95 -7.97 11.71 -10.00
CA ASP A 95 -7.52 13.07 -9.78
C ASP A 95 -8.74 13.87 -9.29
N GLU A 96 -8.78 14.17 -8.00
CA GLU A 96 -9.95 14.68 -7.30
C GLU A 96 -11.20 13.80 -7.51
N ASP A 97 -12.24 14.30 -8.16
CA ASP A 97 -13.49 13.59 -8.53
C ASP A 97 -13.48 13.12 -10.00
N GLN A 98 -12.31 13.01 -10.62
CA GLN A 98 -12.15 12.52 -11.98
C GLN A 98 -11.53 11.12 -11.96
N LEU A 99 -12.28 10.12 -12.41
CA LEU A 99 -11.80 8.74 -12.51
C LEU A 99 -11.31 8.46 -13.92
N TYR A 100 -10.10 7.96 -14.04
CA TYR A 100 -9.50 7.55 -15.29
C TYR A 100 -9.27 6.05 -15.27
N VAL A 101 -9.80 5.35 -16.27
CA VAL A 101 -9.67 3.90 -16.40
C VAL A 101 -8.98 3.56 -17.70
N LEU A 102 -7.91 2.81 -17.62
CA LEU A 102 -7.16 2.35 -18.78
C LEU A 102 -7.64 0.97 -19.22
N PHE A 103 -7.99 0.86 -20.47
CA PHE A 103 -8.38 -0.40 -21.11
C PHE A 103 -7.37 -0.80 -22.19
N ALA A 104 -7.13 -2.11 -22.34
CA ALA A 104 -6.31 -2.67 -23.40
C ALA A 104 -7.00 -3.87 -24.07
N ARG A 105 -6.67 -4.10 -25.33
CA ARG A 105 -7.13 -5.27 -26.09
C ARG A 105 -6.09 -6.37 -26.05
N GLY A 106 -6.16 -7.21 -25.00
CA GLY A 106 -5.20 -8.30 -24.74
C GLY A 106 -3.97 -7.82 -23.97
N ASP A 107 -3.03 -8.75 -23.73
CA ASP A 107 -1.92 -8.60 -22.79
C ASP A 107 -0.59 -8.23 -23.47
N GLU A 108 -0.58 -8.04 -24.81
CA GLU A 108 0.64 -7.71 -25.53
C GLU A 108 1.09 -6.27 -25.25
N ALA A 109 2.40 -6.04 -25.18
CA ALA A 109 2.99 -4.71 -24.99
C ALA A 109 2.48 -3.69 -26.02
N ALA A 110 2.25 -4.13 -27.26
CA ALA A 110 1.74 -3.32 -28.38
C ALA A 110 0.21 -3.29 -28.49
N ALA A 111 -0.52 -3.86 -27.51
CA ALA A 111 -1.97 -3.89 -27.54
C ALA A 111 -2.59 -2.50 -27.67
N ASP A 112 -3.69 -2.39 -28.44
CA ASP A 112 -4.48 -1.16 -28.50
C ASP A 112 -4.96 -0.75 -27.12
N LYS A 113 -4.87 0.52 -26.79
CA LYS A 113 -5.28 1.06 -25.49
C LYS A 113 -6.21 2.26 -25.65
N TYR A 114 -7.09 2.47 -24.68
CA TYR A 114 -7.80 3.73 -24.53
C TYR A 114 -8.01 4.07 -23.06
N VAL A 115 -8.12 5.36 -22.78
CA VAL A 115 -8.46 5.88 -21.46
C VAL A 115 -9.94 6.27 -21.44
N LEU A 116 -10.71 5.73 -20.52
CA LEU A 116 -12.03 6.23 -20.17
C LEU A 116 -11.84 7.26 -19.05
N HIS A 117 -12.18 8.50 -19.31
CA HIS A 117 -12.25 9.56 -18.32
C HIS A 117 -13.71 9.72 -17.89
N LEU A 118 -13.96 9.63 -16.61
CA LEU A 118 -15.28 9.70 -16.00
C LEU A 118 -15.32 10.81 -14.95
N ASP A 119 -16.08 11.86 -15.22
CA ASP A 119 -16.40 12.87 -14.23
C ASP A 119 -17.45 12.31 -13.25
N LEU A 120 -17.04 12.10 -12.01
CA LEU A 120 -17.89 11.46 -10.98
C LEU A 120 -19.03 12.37 -10.50
N ASN A 121 -18.93 13.69 -10.67
CA ASN A 121 -19.97 14.64 -10.29
C ASN A 121 -21.09 14.71 -11.34
N THR A 122 -20.71 14.75 -12.63
CA THR A 122 -21.67 14.85 -13.73
C THR A 122 -22.05 13.51 -14.34
N HIS A 123 -21.29 12.47 -14.04
CA HIS A 123 -21.42 11.12 -14.62
C HIS A 123 -21.21 11.06 -16.13
N ILE A 124 -20.48 12.03 -16.69
CA ILE A 124 -20.16 12.07 -18.12
C ILE A 124 -18.85 11.32 -18.33
N GLY A 125 -18.87 10.35 -19.23
CA GLY A 125 -17.70 9.58 -19.66
C GLY A 125 -17.22 10.03 -21.04
N LEU A 126 -15.89 10.19 -21.18
CA LEU A 126 -15.20 10.47 -22.45
C LEU A 126 -14.13 9.41 -22.71
N GLU A 127 -14.00 8.97 -23.94
CA GLU A 127 -13.00 7.99 -24.34
C GLU A 127 -11.89 8.63 -25.16
N TYR A 128 -10.65 8.31 -24.80
CA TYR A 128 -9.44 8.80 -25.47
C TYR A 128 -8.62 7.60 -25.96
N PRO A 129 -8.61 7.31 -27.28
CA PRO A 129 -7.70 6.32 -27.84
C PRO A 129 -6.25 6.72 -27.55
N ALA A 130 -5.49 5.84 -26.92
CA ALA A 130 -4.09 6.07 -26.56
C ALA A 130 -3.18 5.50 -27.66
N ASP A 131 -3.27 6.12 -28.83
CA ASP A 131 -2.51 5.74 -30.02
C ASP A 131 -1.05 6.19 -29.91
N ASN A 132 -0.17 5.54 -30.66
CA ASN A 132 1.26 5.89 -30.78
C ASN A 132 2.10 5.76 -29.49
N LEU A 133 1.61 5.04 -28.50
CA LEU A 133 2.46 4.63 -27.37
C LEU A 133 3.53 3.64 -27.84
N LEU A 134 4.74 3.75 -27.30
CA LEU A 134 5.75 2.71 -27.48
C LEU A 134 5.23 1.40 -26.88
N PRO A 135 5.47 0.27 -27.54
CA PRO A 135 5.22 -1.04 -26.93
C PRO A 135 6.02 -1.18 -25.64
N MET A 136 5.33 -1.41 -24.52
CA MET A 136 5.96 -1.59 -23.22
C MET A 136 5.13 -2.52 -22.36
N ASP A 137 5.79 -3.28 -21.50
CA ASP A 137 5.16 -4.00 -20.40
C ASP A 137 4.76 -2.98 -19.34
N LEU A 138 3.48 -2.61 -19.33
CA LEU A 138 2.98 -1.54 -18.47
C LEU A 138 3.14 -1.90 -16.99
N VAL A 139 3.73 -0.97 -16.24
CA VAL A 139 3.97 -1.09 -14.79
C VAL A 139 3.03 -0.19 -14.02
N GLU A 140 2.82 1.03 -14.52
CA GLU A 140 2.10 2.07 -13.80
C GLU A 140 1.33 2.96 -14.77
N PHE A 141 0.13 3.36 -14.35
CA PHE A 141 -0.73 4.30 -15.05
C PHE A 141 -1.16 5.40 -14.09
N LEU A 142 -0.96 6.65 -14.48
CA LEU A 142 -1.30 7.84 -13.70
C LEU A 142 -1.94 8.88 -14.58
N VAL A 143 -2.70 9.75 -13.97
CA VAL A 143 -3.19 10.95 -14.64
C VAL A 143 -2.95 12.18 -13.76
N LEU A 144 -2.50 13.25 -14.38
CA LEU A 144 -2.32 14.55 -13.76
C LEU A 144 -2.61 15.63 -14.81
N ASP A 145 -3.49 16.56 -14.49
CA ASP A 145 -3.82 17.71 -15.33
C ASP A 145 -4.10 17.33 -16.81
N ASN A 146 -5.03 16.38 -17.02
CA ASN A 146 -5.39 15.83 -18.33
C ASN A 146 -4.24 15.20 -19.13
N LYS A 147 -3.17 14.82 -18.48
CA LYS A 147 -2.06 14.05 -19.05
C LYS A 147 -2.06 12.65 -18.45
N ALA A 148 -2.17 11.65 -19.31
CA ALA A 148 -2.03 10.26 -18.92
C ALA A 148 -0.55 9.85 -18.98
N ILE A 149 -0.02 9.33 -17.89
CA ILE A 149 1.37 8.94 -17.73
C ILE A 149 1.42 7.41 -17.72
N PHE A 150 2.18 6.86 -18.65
CA PHE A 150 2.42 5.43 -18.79
C PHE A 150 3.85 5.14 -18.41
N MET A 151 4.06 4.33 -17.42
CA MET A 151 5.37 3.82 -17.04
C MET A 151 5.41 2.31 -17.26
N GLY A 152 6.46 1.83 -17.87
CA GLY A 152 6.65 0.41 -18.14
C GLY A 152 8.07 0.09 -18.57
N ASP A 153 8.27 -1.14 -18.98
CA ASP A 153 9.56 -1.64 -19.47
C ASP A 153 9.46 -1.94 -20.98
N ALA A 154 10.35 -1.37 -21.76
CA ALA A 154 10.54 -1.69 -23.16
C ALA A 154 11.94 -2.29 -23.33
N ASP A 155 12.05 -3.51 -23.85
CA ASP A 155 13.32 -4.24 -23.98
C ASP A 155 14.10 -4.30 -22.64
N ALA A 156 13.41 -4.59 -21.52
CA ALA A 156 13.95 -4.61 -20.17
C ALA A 156 14.59 -3.29 -19.70
N ARG A 157 14.13 -2.17 -20.22
CA ARG A 157 14.55 -0.82 -19.83
C ARG A 157 13.33 0.02 -19.46
N PRO A 158 13.39 0.82 -18.40
CA PRO A 158 12.27 1.63 -17.98
C PRO A 158 11.97 2.74 -19.00
N VAL A 159 10.70 2.94 -19.26
CA VAL A 159 10.19 4.00 -20.15
C VAL A 159 9.05 4.71 -19.45
N VAL A 160 9.02 6.04 -19.56
CA VAL A 160 7.89 6.86 -19.15
C VAL A 160 7.41 7.65 -20.35
N GLN A 161 6.12 7.57 -20.63
CA GLN A 161 5.46 8.33 -21.69
C GLN A 161 4.32 9.14 -21.12
N ILE A 162 4.18 10.36 -21.59
CA ILE A 162 3.11 11.29 -21.25
C ILE A 162 2.23 11.47 -22.48
N PHE A 163 0.96 11.12 -22.34
CA PHE A 163 -0.06 11.25 -23.38
C PHE A 163 -1.03 12.38 -23.04
N SER A 164 -1.12 13.40 -23.89
CA SER A 164 -2.09 14.47 -23.74
C SER A 164 -3.47 13.99 -24.17
N LEU A 165 -4.44 13.99 -23.24
CA LEU A 165 -5.82 13.64 -23.56
C LEU A 165 -6.47 14.65 -24.52
N GLU A 166 -6.08 15.93 -24.45
CA GLU A 166 -6.61 16.99 -25.32
C GLU A 166 -6.04 16.90 -26.74
N ASP A 167 -4.70 16.93 -26.85
CA ASP A 167 -4.01 17.05 -28.15
C ASP A 167 -3.75 15.69 -28.78
N LYS A 168 -3.93 14.58 -28.05
CA LYS A 168 -3.61 13.21 -28.48
C LYS A 168 -2.15 13.02 -28.90
N THR A 169 -1.26 13.81 -28.32
CA THR A 169 0.19 13.72 -28.55
C THR A 169 0.86 12.87 -27.47
N VAL A 170 1.91 12.14 -27.87
CA VAL A 170 2.73 11.34 -26.96
C VAL A 170 4.11 11.95 -26.85
N GLN A 171 4.58 12.11 -25.64
CA GLN A 171 5.93 12.56 -25.33
C GLN A 171 6.64 11.48 -24.51
N THR A 172 7.83 11.06 -24.95
CA THR A 172 8.67 10.15 -24.17
C THR A 172 9.63 10.95 -23.30
N VAL A 173 9.62 10.67 -22.00
CA VAL A 173 10.49 11.31 -21.02
C VAL A 173 11.92 10.83 -21.22
N GLN A 174 12.86 11.77 -21.31
CA GLN A 174 14.27 11.48 -21.55
C GLN A 174 15.03 11.24 -20.24
N GLY A 175 16.16 10.51 -20.32
CA GLY A 175 17.05 10.28 -19.16
C GLY A 175 16.67 9.10 -18.26
N ILE A 176 15.52 8.47 -18.48
CA ILE A 176 15.07 7.29 -17.72
C ILE A 176 15.53 6.00 -18.42
N TYR A 177 15.43 5.94 -19.74
CA TYR A 177 15.75 4.77 -20.54
C TYR A 177 17.26 4.46 -20.49
N GLY A 178 17.63 3.40 -19.79
CA GLY A 178 19.02 2.99 -19.62
C GLY A 178 19.17 1.50 -19.31
N ASN A 179 20.35 0.94 -19.62
CA ASN A 179 20.68 -0.42 -19.22
C ASN A 179 20.84 -0.49 -17.71
N GLU A 180 20.36 -1.58 -17.10
CA GLU A 180 20.46 -1.80 -15.65
C GLU A 180 19.88 -0.62 -14.83
N SER A 181 18.84 0.02 -15.38
CA SER A 181 18.08 1.08 -14.72
C SER A 181 16.72 0.55 -14.29
N HIS A 182 16.21 1.00 -13.15
CA HIS A 182 14.91 0.62 -12.63
C HIS A 182 14.24 1.85 -12.01
N VAL A 183 12.97 2.09 -12.37
CA VAL A 183 12.17 3.09 -11.66
C VAL A 183 11.73 2.50 -10.33
N VAL A 184 12.09 3.16 -9.24
CA VAL A 184 11.70 2.78 -7.87
C VAL A 184 10.34 3.36 -7.53
N GLN A 185 10.09 4.60 -7.96
CA GLN A 185 8.86 5.31 -7.66
C GLN A 185 8.59 6.39 -8.70
N ILE A 186 7.31 6.64 -8.97
CA ILE A 186 6.85 7.81 -9.70
C ILE A 186 5.79 8.53 -8.86
N LEU A 187 5.90 9.85 -8.73
CA LEU A 187 5.01 10.70 -7.94
C LEU A 187 4.41 11.78 -8.80
N LYS A 188 3.14 12.07 -8.55
CA LYS A 188 2.48 13.29 -9.04
C LYS A 188 2.78 14.44 -8.08
N LEU A 189 3.13 15.61 -8.62
CA LEU A 189 3.22 16.86 -7.90
C LEU A 189 2.17 17.84 -8.46
N PRO A 190 0.92 17.76 -8.00
CA PRO A 190 -0.18 18.54 -8.57
C PRO A 190 0.06 20.06 -8.48
N GLU A 191 0.59 20.54 -7.36
CA GLU A 191 0.85 21.97 -7.14
C GLU A 191 1.89 22.55 -8.11
N LEU A 192 2.79 21.72 -8.64
CA LEU A 192 3.84 22.12 -9.56
C LEU A 192 3.55 21.71 -11.02
N ALA A 193 2.43 21.03 -11.28
CA ALA A 193 2.13 20.37 -12.55
C ALA A 193 3.34 19.56 -13.06
N ALA A 194 3.91 18.73 -12.20
CA ALA A 194 5.16 18.01 -12.44
C ALA A 194 5.10 16.56 -11.98
N LEU A 195 6.07 15.79 -12.42
CA LEU A 195 6.29 14.39 -12.03
C LEU A 195 7.67 14.24 -11.40
N GLU A 196 7.76 13.43 -10.37
CA GLU A 196 9.03 12.97 -9.82
C GLU A 196 9.22 11.48 -10.05
N VAL A 197 10.42 11.12 -10.50
CA VAL A 197 10.81 9.74 -10.76
C VAL A 197 12.04 9.43 -9.93
N VAL A 198 11.91 8.47 -9.02
CA VAL A 198 13.06 7.89 -8.32
C VAL A 198 13.60 6.75 -9.17
N LEU A 199 14.80 6.92 -9.67
CA LEU A 199 15.47 5.98 -10.55
C LEU A 199 16.70 5.38 -9.87
N ARG A 200 16.81 4.06 -9.88
CA ARG A 200 18.08 3.36 -9.56
C ARG A 200 18.73 2.93 -10.85
N ARG A 201 20.00 3.25 -10.99
CA ARG A 201 20.81 2.82 -12.14
C ARG A 201 22.18 2.35 -11.69
N ARG A 202 22.82 1.57 -12.54
CA ARG A 202 24.20 1.20 -12.34
C ARG A 202 25.11 2.33 -12.79
N GLY A 203 25.85 2.87 -11.82
CA GLY A 203 26.86 3.90 -12.03
C GLY A 203 28.24 3.35 -12.44
N PRO A 204 29.25 4.23 -12.53
CA PRO A 204 30.64 3.83 -12.73
C PRO A 204 31.10 2.85 -11.66
N PHE A 205 32.01 1.94 -12.04
CA PHE A 205 32.60 0.94 -11.15
C PHE A 205 31.58 -0.03 -10.50
N LYS A 206 30.40 -0.22 -11.14
CA LYS A 206 29.31 -1.08 -10.66
C LYS A 206 28.63 -0.58 -9.39
N SER A 207 28.83 0.67 -9.01
CA SER A 207 28.08 1.30 -7.92
C SER A 207 26.60 1.43 -8.29
N GLN A 208 25.72 1.33 -7.31
CA GLN A 208 24.30 1.69 -7.49
C GLN A 208 24.11 3.18 -7.23
N GLU A 209 23.46 3.86 -8.15
CA GLU A 209 23.11 5.28 -8.02
C GLU A 209 21.60 5.41 -7.88
N THR A 210 21.15 6.21 -6.91
CA THR A 210 19.75 6.61 -6.80
C THR A 210 19.63 8.07 -7.24
N LEU A 211 18.75 8.30 -8.20
CA LEU A 211 18.46 9.62 -8.76
C LEU A 211 17.02 9.99 -8.45
N VAL A 212 16.79 11.25 -8.17
CA VAL A 212 15.45 11.86 -8.16
C VAL A 212 15.40 12.84 -9.33
N LEU A 213 14.53 12.55 -10.28
CA LEU A 213 14.36 13.30 -11.53
C LEU A 213 12.98 13.98 -11.49
N THR A 214 12.94 15.29 -11.67
CA THR A 214 11.69 16.05 -11.75
C THR A 214 11.46 16.48 -13.20
N PHE A 215 10.27 16.19 -13.72
CA PHE A 215 9.86 16.52 -15.08
C PHE A 215 8.60 17.37 -15.08
N ASP A 216 8.50 18.29 -16.05
CA ASP A 216 7.22 18.90 -16.35
C ASP A 216 6.27 17.91 -17.10
N LEU A 217 5.02 18.30 -17.28
CA LEU A 217 4.04 17.48 -18.01
C LEU A 217 4.25 17.47 -19.54
N GLN A 218 5.28 18.14 -20.03
CA GLN A 218 5.79 18.07 -21.41
C GLN A 218 6.97 17.10 -21.52
N GLY A 219 7.37 16.45 -20.41
CA GLY A 219 8.49 15.51 -20.37
C GLY A 219 9.87 16.17 -20.35
N THR A 220 9.93 17.49 -20.08
CA THR A 220 11.20 18.22 -19.95
C THR A 220 11.79 18.00 -18.58
N LEU A 221 13.05 17.63 -18.50
CA LEU A 221 13.76 17.52 -17.22
C LEU A 221 13.95 18.89 -16.59
N LEU A 222 13.33 19.12 -15.44
CA LEU A 222 13.46 20.35 -14.66
C LEU A 222 14.59 20.27 -13.64
N ARG A 223 14.79 19.08 -13.05
CA ARG A 223 15.77 18.87 -11.98
C ARG A 223 16.27 17.43 -11.99
N GLU A 224 17.57 17.26 -11.76
CA GLU A 224 18.22 15.98 -11.52
C GLU A 224 19.00 16.06 -10.19
N LEU A 225 18.71 15.13 -9.29
CA LEU A 225 19.40 14.98 -8.02
C LEU A 225 19.95 13.57 -7.92
N LYS A 226 21.20 13.46 -7.54
CA LYS A 226 21.82 12.19 -7.19
C LYS A 226 21.94 12.10 -5.67
N LEU A 227 21.43 11.01 -5.10
CA LEU A 227 21.61 10.75 -3.67
C LEU A 227 23.09 10.60 -3.34
N ASP A 228 23.54 11.34 -2.33
CA ASP A 228 24.90 11.25 -1.84
C ASP A 228 25.19 9.86 -1.24
N PRO A 229 26.46 9.40 -1.23
CA PRO A 229 26.85 8.11 -0.68
C PRO A 229 26.39 7.91 0.77
N LEU A 230 25.90 6.72 1.08
CA LEU A 230 25.42 6.33 2.40
C LEU A 230 26.53 5.57 3.16
N GLY A 231 27.13 6.21 4.18
CA GLY A 231 28.07 5.52 5.06
C GLY A 231 29.32 4.99 4.38
N ASP A 232 29.53 3.67 4.45
CA ASP A 232 30.69 3.00 3.82
C ASP A 232 30.60 2.96 2.28
N LEU A 233 31.72 2.86 1.60
CA LEU A 233 31.79 2.81 0.12
C LEU A 233 30.94 1.71 -0.54
N ASP A 234 30.64 0.64 0.21
CA ASP A 234 29.84 -0.49 -0.27
C ASP A 234 28.38 -0.44 0.22
N ASP A 235 27.98 0.63 0.91
CA ASP A 235 26.60 0.77 1.38
C ASP A 235 25.73 1.40 0.31
N GLU A 236 24.59 0.78 0.08
CA GLU A 236 23.66 1.12 -0.98
C GLU A 236 22.26 1.32 -0.42
N PRO A 237 21.45 2.22 -1.00
CA PRO A 237 20.02 2.24 -0.74
C PRO A 237 19.40 0.91 -1.16
N LEU A 238 18.81 0.18 -0.23
CA LEU A 238 18.12 -1.09 -0.49
C LEU A 238 16.67 -0.88 -0.88
N ASP A 239 16.07 0.16 -0.33
CA ASP A 239 14.68 0.59 -0.57
C ASP A 239 14.62 2.10 -0.37
N GLY A 240 13.55 2.74 -0.81
CA GLY A 240 13.37 4.17 -0.62
C GLY A 240 11.97 4.65 -0.99
N LEU A 241 11.47 5.57 -0.20
CA LEU A 241 10.22 6.27 -0.40
C LEU A 241 10.52 7.76 -0.45
N LEU A 242 10.22 8.37 -1.59
CA LEU A 242 10.25 9.82 -1.75
C LEU A 242 8.93 10.42 -1.25
N LEU A 243 9.04 11.42 -0.40
CA LEU A 243 7.93 12.25 0.05
C LEU A 243 8.12 13.66 -0.51
N PRO A 244 7.07 14.23 -1.13
CA PRO A 244 7.12 15.63 -1.55
C PRO A 244 7.18 16.54 -0.33
N GLY A 245 7.97 17.60 -0.42
CA GLY A 245 8.02 18.68 0.56
C GLY A 245 7.36 19.95 0.01
N LEU A 246 7.63 21.07 0.65
CA LEU A 246 7.19 22.38 0.14
C LEU A 246 8.01 22.76 -1.11
N GLY A 247 7.33 23.13 -2.18
CA GLY A 247 7.96 23.47 -3.46
C GLY A 247 8.75 22.29 -4.02
N TYR A 248 10.04 22.51 -4.28
CA TYR A 248 10.97 21.45 -4.73
C TYR A 248 11.73 20.77 -3.57
N GLY A 249 11.37 21.04 -2.33
CA GLY A 249 11.89 20.31 -1.19
C GLY A 249 11.40 18.87 -1.18
N GLN A 250 12.25 17.94 -0.77
CA GLN A 250 11.97 16.50 -0.81
C GLN A 250 12.54 15.80 0.39
N MET A 251 11.98 14.65 0.71
CA MET A 251 12.57 13.75 1.67
C MET A 251 12.55 12.33 1.13
N LEU A 252 13.73 11.71 1.08
CA LEU A 252 13.88 10.31 0.72
C LEU A 252 14.19 9.51 1.98
N ILE A 253 13.33 8.56 2.30
CA ILE A 253 13.48 7.66 3.45
C ILE A 253 13.64 6.25 2.91
N GLY A 254 14.61 5.49 3.41
CA GLY A 254 14.82 4.13 2.93
C GLY A 254 15.64 3.26 3.86
N ALA A 255 15.69 1.99 3.51
CA ALA A 255 16.61 1.02 4.07
C ALA A 255 17.97 1.12 3.38
N TYR A 256 19.05 0.90 4.12
CA TYR A 256 20.38 0.84 3.55
C TYR A 256 21.17 -0.38 4.04
N GLY A 257 22.16 -0.75 3.25
CA GLY A 257 23.04 -1.88 3.56
C GLY A 257 23.75 -2.41 2.33
N LYS A 258 23.94 -3.73 2.23
CA LYS A 258 24.63 -4.39 1.11
C LYS A 258 23.68 -5.31 0.36
N GLU A 259 23.23 -4.89 -0.83
CA GLU A 259 22.25 -5.64 -1.63
C GLU A 259 22.76 -7.05 -2.01
N VAL A 260 24.00 -7.16 -2.46
CA VAL A 260 24.62 -8.45 -2.89
C VAL A 260 24.59 -9.52 -1.80
N ARG A 261 24.52 -9.12 -0.53
CA ARG A 261 24.50 -10.04 0.63
C ARG A 261 23.16 -10.07 1.34
N ASN A 262 22.16 -9.33 0.87
CA ASN A 262 20.89 -9.09 1.57
C ASN A 262 21.13 -8.65 3.03
N LEU A 263 22.12 -7.80 3.25
CA LEU A 263 22.45 -7.28 4.57
C LEU A 263 21.79 -5.91 4.75
N TYR A 264 20.81 -5.87 5.65
CA TYR A 264 20.20 -4.65 6.14
C TYR A 264 21.01 -4.12 7.33
N LYS A 265 21.47 -2.88 7.26
CA LYS A 265 22.19 -2.19 8.33
C LYS A 265 21.31 -1.25 9.12
N GLY A 266 20.31 -0.66 8.49
CA GLY A 266 19.44 0.31 9.12
C GLY A 266 18.65 1.13 8.12
N MET A 267 18.28 2.34 8.51
CA MET A 267 17.54 3.30 7.71
C MET A 267 18.36 4.54 7.41
N TYR A 268 18.08 5.18 6.29
CA TYR A 268 18.53 6.53 5.99
C TYR A 268 17.33 7.47 5.84
N LEU A 269 17.55 8.73 6.16
CA LEU A 269 16.62 9.83 5.94
C LEU A 269 17.42 10.96 5.27
N ALA A 270 17.16 11.20 4.00
CA ALA A 270 17.79 12.28 3.24
C ALA A 270 16.79 13.42 3.06
N GLN A 271 17.03 14.52 3.73
CA GLN A 271 16.31 15.77 3.53
C GLN A 271 17.00 16.55 2.41
N ILE A 272 16.27 16.87 1.37
CA ILE A 272 16.78 17.54 0.18
C ILE A 272 16.06 18.88 0.07
N ASN A 273 16.80 19.98 0.12
CA ASN A 273 16.20 21.28 -0.03
C ASN A 273 15.95 21.65 -1.51
N GLU A 274 15.33 22.79 -1.76
CA GLU A 274 15.03 23.28 -3.11
C GLU A 274 16.27 23.46 -4.00
N PHE A 275 17.45 23.70 -3.40
CA PHE A 275 18.72 23.87 -4.10
C PHE A 275 19.46 22.55 -4.35
N GLY A 276 18.93 21.41 -3.85
CA GLY A 276 19.54 20.09 -3.99
C GLY A 276 20.58 19.76 -2.93
N GLU A 277 20.75 20.60 -1.90
CA GLU A 277 21.60 20.29 -0.77
C GLU A 277 20.95 19.19 0.06
N GLN A 278 21.75 18.19 0.47
CA GLN A 278 21.28 17.00 1.15
C GLN A 278 21.80 16.99 2.60
N ASN A 279 20.87 16.72 3.51
CA ASN A 279 21.20 16.41 4.90
C ASN A 279 20.77 14.96 5.16
N ILE A 280 21.73 14.05 5.28
CA ILE A 280 21.48 12.61 5.39
C ILE A 280 21.73 12.15 6.83
N GLY A 281 20.66 11.72 7.50
CA GLY A 281 20.71 10.98 8.75
C GLY A 281 20.79 9.48 8.48
N LEU A 282 21.75 8.78 9.11
CA LEU A 282 21.86 7.34 9.08
C LEU A 282 21.53 6.78 10.46
N TYR A 283 20.63 5.80 10.48
CA TYR A 283 20.19 5.12 11.69
C TYR A 283 20.51 3.65 11.59
N THR A 284 21.18 3.10 12.57
CA THR A 284 21.56 1.70 12.64
C THR A 284 20.57 0.92 13.53
N LEU A 285 20.68 -0.40 13.54
CA LEU A 285 19.88 -1.23 14.46
C LEU A 285 20.14 -0.93 15.95
N ALA A 286 21.26 -0.24 16.27
CA ALA A 286 21.58 0.18 17.62
C ALA A 286 20.75 1.40 18.08
N ASP A 287 20.26 2.19 17.14
CA ASP A 287 19.45 3.37 17.41
C ASP A 287 17.98 3.01 17.69
N PHE A 288 17.62 1.73 17.55
CA PHE A 288 16.26 1.20 17.71
C PHE A 288 16.18 0.15 18.82
N PRO A 289 16.11 0.53 20.11
CA PRO A 289 16.15 -0.37 21.24
C PRO A 289 14.99 -1.37 21.27
N ASN A 290 13.83 -1.00 20.71
CA ASN A 290 12.63 -1.83 20.67
C ASN A 290 12.42 -2.58 19.34
N PHE A 291 13.41 -2.53 18.44
CA PHE A 291 13.35 -3.15 17.12
C PHE A 291 12.98 -4.64 17.19
N TYR A 292 13.46 -5.35 18.19
CA TYR A 292 13.25 -6.80 18.36
C TYR A 292 12.05 -7.14 19.25
N ASN A 293 11.17 -6.19 19.59
CA ASN A 293 10.02 -6.45 20.46
C ASN A 293 9.00 -7.45 19.88
N TYR A 294 9.02 -7.68 18.56
CA TYR A 294 8.22 -8.72 17.92
C TYR A 294 8.68 -10.16 18.26
N LEU A 295 9.89 -10.34 18.81
CA LEU A 295 10.41 -11.64 19.18
C LEU A 295 10.01 -12.02 20.61
N PRO A 296 9.85 -13.33 20.90
CA PRO A 296 9.77 -13.81 22.26
C PRO A 296 10.98 -13.35 23.09
N GLU A 297 10.77 -13.09 24.38
CA GLU A 297 11.76 -12.46 25.26
C GLU A 297 13.16 -13.08 25.18
N LYS A 298 13.26 -14.42 25.23
CA LYS A 298 14.56 -15.13 25.13
C LYS A 298 15.30 -14.84 23.83
N LEU A 299 14.58 -14.76 22.70
CA LEU A 299 15.18 -14.46 21.40
C LEU A 299 15.50 -12.98 21.28
N ARG A 300 14.67 -12.11 21.83
CA ARG A 300 14.90 -10.66 21.87
C ARG A 300 16.20 -10.34 22.60
N LEU A 301 16.37 -10.85 23.83
CA LEU A 301 17.58 -10.65 24.62
C LEU A 301 18.83 -11.15 23.88
N LYS A 302 18.75 -12.32 23.24
CA LYS A 302 19.87 -12.83 22.42
C LYS A 302 20.21 -11.92 21.25
N GLN A 303 19.23 -11.34 20.57
CA GLN A 303 19.50 -10.42 19.45
C GLN A 303 20.11 -9.11 19.96
N GLN A 304 19.62 -8.58 21.07
CA GLN A 304 20.18 -7.40 21.72
C GLN A 304 21.65 -7.63 22.15
N GLU A 305 21.97 -8.81 22.69
CA GLU A 305 23.34 -9.19 23.02
C GLU A 305 24.25 -9.25 21.78
N ILE A 306 23.78 -9.83 20.68
CA ILE A 306 24.50 -9.86 19.40
C ILE A 306 24.79 -8.43 18.88
N VAL A 307 23.80 -7.53 18.95
CA VAL A 307 23.97 -6.13 18.57
C VAL A 307 25.03 -5.46 19.44
N ALA A 308 24.95 -5.64 20.78
CA ALA A 308 25.91 -5.09 21.71
C ALA A 308 27.35 -5.59 21.44
N GLU A 309 27.53 -6.91 21.23
CA GLU A 309 28.83 -7.48 20.87
C GLU A 309 29.39 -6.94 19.55
N GLN A 310 28.53 -6.65 18.55
CA GLN A 310 28.98 -6.06 17.29
C GLN A 310 29.47 -4.63 17.50
N LEU A 311 28.76 -3.85 18.31
CA LEU A 311 29.15 -2.48 18.66
C LEU A 311 30.47 -2.44 19.46
N GLU A 312 30.67 -3.35 20.42
CA GLU A 312 31.93 -3.47 21.16
C GLU A 312 33.13 -3.76 20.23
N LYS A 313 32.87 -4.43 19.10
CA LYS A 313 33.87 -4.71 18.06
C LYS A 313 33.95 -3.62 16.98
N GLU A 314 33.37 -2.45 17.24
CA GLU A 314 33.28 -1.32 16.30
C GLU A 314 32.68 -1.70 14.93
N LYS A 315 31.72 -2.66 14.93
CA LYS A 315 31.01 -3.08 13.74
C LYS A 315 29.60 -2.54 13.73
N ILE A 316 29.15 -2.07 12.58
CA ILE A 316 27.74 -1.69 12.39
C ILE A 316 26.88 -2.98 12.38
N PRO A 317 25.90 -3.11 13.28
CA PRO A 317 25.02 -4.26 13.32
C PRO A 317 24.29 -4.45 12.00
N SER A 318 24.16 -5.68 11.55
CA SER A 318 23.46 -6.00 10.31
C SER A 318 22.71 -7.33 10.40
N ILE A 319 21.60 -7.41 9.72
CA ILE A 319 20.76 -8.63 9.69
C ILE A 319 20.45 -9.02 8.24
N ARG A 320 20.27 -10.33 8.01
CA ARG A 320 19.90 -10.89 6.72
C ARG A 320 18.39 -11.02 6.64
N ASN A 321 17.74 -9.95 6.28
CA ASN A 321 16.28 -9.93 6.05
C ASN A 321 15.97 -8.84 5.04
N SER A 322 14.81 -8.95 4.43
CA SER A 322 14.28 -7.90 3.57
C SER A 322 13.32 -7.02 4.37
N TYR A 323 13.42 -5.73 4.16
CA TYR A 323 12.53 -4.73 4.73
C TYR A 323 11.97 -3.89 3.60
N SER A 324 10.72 -3.50 3.71
CA SER A 324 10.08 -2.59 2.76
C SER A 324 9.33 -1.52 3.52
N ILE A 325 9.66 -0.27 3.25
CA ILE A 325 8.92 0.87 3.79
C ILE A 325 7.56 0.89 3.11
N ARG A 326 6.51 0.86 3.92
CA ARG A 326 5.12 0.80 3.47
C ARG A 326 4.46 2.16 3.45
N ASP A 327 4.68 2.94 4.50
CA ASP A 327 4.02 4.21 4.66
C ASP A 327 4.85 5.15 5.54
N VAL A 328 4.68 6.44 5.32
CA VAL A 328 5.22 7.48 6.18
C VAL A 328 4.13 8.50 6.45
N LYS A 329 3.81 8.69 7.72
CA LYS A 329 2.88 9.73 8.17
C LYS A 329 3.67 10.94 8.61
N GLU A 330 3.39 12.09 8.01
CA GLU A 330 3.98 13.35 8.40
C GLU A 330 3.16 14.01 9.50
N PHE A 331 3.83 14.44 10.56
CA PHE A 331 3.31 15.30 11.63
C PHE A 331 4.01 16.66 11.60
N GLU A 332 3.54 17.60 12.38
CA GLU A 332 4.11 18.94 12.45
C GLU A 332 5.62 18.91 12.71
N ASP A 333 6.09 18.13 13.71
CA ASP A 333 7.48 18.08 14.14
C ASP A 333 8.19 16.74 13.89
N SER A 334 7.53 15.75 13.28
CA SER A 334 8.08 14.41 13.15
C SER A 334 7.50 13.62 11.98
N TYR A 335 8.10 12.48 11.70
CA TYR A 335 7.65 11.47 10.75
C TYR A 335 7.48 10.14 11.47
N LEU A 336 6.35 9.47 11.25
CA LEU A 336 6.15 8.07 11.62
C LEU A 336 6.38 7.21 10.39
N ILE A 337 7.36 6.34 10.46
CA ILE A 337 7.77 5.44 9.39
C ILE A 337 7.27 4.04 9.74
N TYR A 338 6.49 3.45 8.84
CA TYR A 338 6.03 2.07 8.94
C TYR A 338 6.69 1.22 7.86
N PHE A 339 7.21 0.07 8.24
CA PHE A 339 7.82 -0.89 7.32
C PHE A 339 7.63 -2.33 7.77
N ASP A 340 7.64 -3.24 6.80
CA ASP A 340 7.50 -4.67 7.00
C ASP A 340 8.82 -5.39 6.88
N GLN A 341 9.01 -6.38 7.74
CA GLN A 341 10.04 -7.39 7.63
C GLN A 341 9.49 -8.66 7.00
N PHE A 342 10.15 -9.18 5.98
CA PHE A 342 9.79 -10.43 5.36
C PHE A 342 11.02 -11.22 4.93
N SER A 343 10.83 -12.52 4.71
CA SER A 343 11.81 -13.41 4.09
C SER A 343 11.25 -13.93 2.77
N VAL A 344 12.14 -14.11 1.81
CA VAL A 344 11.79 -14.61 0.47
C VAL A 344 12.36 -16.01 0.31
N SER A 345 11.51 -16.97 -0.05
CA SER A 345 11.93 -18.32 -0.44
C SER A 345 11.53 -18.59 -1.89
N SER A 346 12.44 -19.18 -2.65
CA SER A 346 12.17 -19.60 -4.02
C SER A 346 12.38 -21.09 -4.17
N SER A 347 11.65 -21.74 -5.07
CA SER A 347 11.74 -23.19 -5.34
C SER A 347 13.12 -23.67 -5.85
N ARG A 348 14.05 -22.76 -6.12
CA ARG A 348 15.43 -23.05 -6.59
C ARG A 348 16.54 -22.66 -5.61
N GLY A 349 16.23 -22.41 -4.34
CA GLY A 349 17.22 -22.04 -3.34
C GLY A 349 17.52 -20.54 -3.28
N ALA A 350 17.95 -20.07 -2.11
CA ALA A 350 18.25 -18.67 -1.81
C ALA A 350 19.48 -18.18 -2.60
N GLY A 351 19.31 -17.73 -3.83
CA GLY A 351 20.48 -17.34 -4.61
C GLY A 351 20.28 -16.34 -5.73
N THR A 352 19.09 -16.21 -6.24
CA THR A 352 18.82 -15.23 -7.31
C THR A 352 17.52 -14.50 -7.02
N VAL A 353 17.66 -13.38 -6.34
CA VAL A 353 16.61 -12.36 -6.36
C VAL A 353 16.56 -11.86 -7.79
N ALA A 354 15.50 -12.19 -8.52
CA ALA A 354 15.32 -11.69 -9.86
C ALA A 354 15.32 -10.14 -9.82
N PRO A 355 15.94 -9.46 -10.81
CA PRO A 355 15.98 -7.99 -10.89
C PRO A 355 14.61 -7.32 -10.78
N SER A 356 13.54 -8.09 -11.05
CA SER A 356 12.15 -7.67 -10.96
C SER A 356 11.62 -7.39 -9.54
N LEU A 357 12.36 -7.75 -8.47
CA LEU A 357 11.86 -7.55 -7.10
C LEU A 357 11.78 -6.07 -6.71
N ALA A 358 12.70 -5.23 -7.17
CA ALA A 358 12.62 -3.79 -6.90
C ALA A 358 11.40 -3.17 -7.60
N SER A 359 11.14 -3.53 -8.86
CA SER A 359 9.97 -3.06 -9.60
C SER A 359 8.66 -3.64 -9.05
N GLN A 360 8.65 -4.90 -8.62
CA GLN A 360 7.51 -5.51 -7.94
C GLN A 360 7.23 -4.84 -6.60
N ARG A 361 8.26 -4.59 -5.77
CA ARG A 361 8.12 -3.82 -4.53
C ARG A 361 7.46 -2.46 -4.78
N TYR A 362 7.95 -1.74 -5.77
CA TYR A 362 7.41 -0.43 -6.12
C TYR A 362 5.92 -0.49 -6.48
N ARG A 363 5.51 -1.44 -7.32
CA ARG A 363 4.11 -1.63 -7.74
C ARG A 363 3.19 -1.83 -6.54
N TYR A 364 3.56 -2.72 -5.63
CA TYR A 364 2.73 -3.05 -4.46
C TYR A 364 2.79 -1.97 -3.38
N ASP A 365 3.96 -1.40 -3.14
CA ASP A 365 4.11 -0.31 -2.16
C ASP A 365 3.26 0.90 -2.56
N ARG A 366 3.19 1.20 -3.86
CA ARG A 366 2.35 2.26 -4.34
C ARG A 366 0.86 1.94 -4.23
N ALA A 367 0.45 0.74 -4.62
CA ALA A 367 -0.92 0.29 -4.48
C ALA A 367 -1.42 0.44 -3.04
N SER A 368 -0.58 0.09 -2.06
CA SER A 368 -0.85 0.30 -0.63
C SER A 368 -1.07 1.77 -0.29
N ARG A 369 -0.20 2.65 -0.76
CA ARG A 369 -0.27 4.08 -0.45
C ARG A 369 -1.49 4.77 -1.05
N MET A 370 -1.91 4.34 -2.21
CA MET A 370 -3.09 4.88 -2.89
C MET A 370 -4.39 4.19 -2.47
N GLY A 371 -4.31 3.16 -1.63
CA GLY A 371 -5.45 2.36 -1.21
C GLY A 371 -6.02 1.51 -2.34
N TYR A 372 -5.17 1.12 -3.29
CA TYR A 372 -5.58 0.34 -4.42
C TYR A 372 -4.51 -0.67 -4.87
N ILE A 373 -4.93 -1.88 -5.19
CA ILE A 373 -4.10 -2.89 -5.85
C ILE A 373 -4.59 -3.00 -7.29
N PRO A 374 -3.80 -2.61 -8.29
CA PRO A 374 -4.21 -2.71 -9.67
C PRO A 374 -4.56 -4.15 -10.06
N PHE A 375 -5.70 -4.35 -10.67
CA PHE A 375 -6.19 -5.66 -11.12
C PHE A 375 -5.20 -6.38 -12.04
N TYR A 376 -4.44 -5.63 -12.85
CA TYR A 376 -3.45 -6.19 -13.79
C TYR A 376 -2.11 -6.57 -13.16
N MET A 377 -1.92 -6.34 -11.86
CA MET A 377 -0.74 -6.85 -11.14
C MET A 377 -0.86 -8.35 -10.80
N ASP A 378 -1.45 -9.15 -11.69
CA ASP A 378 -1.32 -10.58 -11.61
C ASP A 378 0.16 -10.94 -11.85
N PRO A 379 0.88 -11.43 -10.83
CA PRO A 379 2.28 -11.78 -10.95
C PRO A 379 2.54 -12.87 -12.00
N TYR A 380 1.51 -13.55 -12.45
CA TYR A 380 1.60 -14.55 -13.51
C TYR A 380 1.65 -13.95 -14.92
N ASN A 381 1.07 -12.77 -15.14
CA ASN A 381 1.04 -12.14 -16.47
C ASN A 381 2.24 -11.24 -16.75
N SER A 382 2.85 -10.62 -15.75
CA SER A 382 4.03 -9.75 -15.95
C SER A 382 5.35 -10.50 -16.17
N LEU A 383 5.35 -11.83 -16.11
CA LEU A 383 6.52 -12.71 -16.27
C LEU A 383 6.44 -13.57 -17.54
N SER A 384 5.71 -13.16 -18.56
CA SER A 384 5.61 -13.85 -19.85
C SER A 384 6.86 -13.72 -20.73
N GLY A 385 8.03 -13.82 -20.12
CA GLY A 385 9.23 -14.26 -20.82
C GLY A 385 9.31 -15.80 -20.76
N PRO A 386 9.85 -16.50 -21.76
CA PRO A 386 9.79 -17.95 -21.88
C PRO A 386 10.69 -18.70 -20.89
N THR A 387 10.71 -18.36 -19.62
CA THR A 387 11.58 -19.05 -18.67
C THR A 387 11.02 -19.03 -17.25
N TYR A 388 10.41 -20.17 -16.87
CA TYR A 388 10.34 -20.70 -15.51
C TYR A 388 9.57 -19.87 -14.48
N THR A 389 8.34 -20.23 -14.25
CA THR A 389 7.54 -19.88 -13.07
C THR A 389 8.28 -20.31 -11.80
N LEU A 390 9.08 -19.42 -11.25
CA LEU A 390 9.61 -19.55 -9.91
C LEU A 390 8.48 -19.19 -8.96
N VAL A 391 7.91 -20.18 -8.28
CA VAL A 391 7.02 -19.89 -7.14
C VAL A 391 7.91 -19.26 -6.07
N THR A 392 7.71 -17.98 -5.85
CA THR A 392 8.37 -17.22 -4.81
C THR A 392 7.37 -17.03 -3.67
N GLU A 393 7.76 -17.39 -2.47
CA GLU A 393 6.94 -17.23 -1.27
C GLU A 393 7.54 -16.12 -0.41
N TYR A 394 6.69 -15.20 0.02
CA TYR A 394 7.02 -14.11 0.94
C TYR A 394 6.41 -14.41 2.29
N THR A 395 7.25 -14.65 3.29
CA THR A 395 6.83 -14.88 4.67
C THR A 395 7.04 -13.59 5.46
N TYR A 396 5.97 -12.94 5.87
CA TYR A 396 6.01 -11.73 6.69
C TYR A 396 6.20 -12.10 8.16
N ARG A 397 7.06 -11.35 8.85
CA ARG A 397 7.47 -11.66 10.23
C ARG A 397 7.05 -10.61 11.22
N SER A 398 7.23 -9.34 10.87
CA SER A 398 6.97 -8.22 11.77
C SER A 398 6.69 -6.92 11.04
N ALA A 399 5.86 -6.10 11.68
CA ALA A 399 5.68 -4.69 11.40
C ALA A 399 6.58 -3.87 12.31
N HIS A 400 7.20 -2.84 11.79
CA HIS A 400 8.07 -1.93 12.53
C HIS A 400 7.58 -0.50 12.40
N PHE A 401 7.64 0.24 13.49
CA PHE A 401 7.23 1.63 13.59
C PHE A 401 8.37 2.43 14.20
N ILE A 402 8.77 3.51 13.55
CA ILE A 402 9.82 4.41 14.02
C ILE A 402 9.30 5.83 13.88
N GLN A 403 9.33 6.59 14.95
CA GLN A 403 9.07 8.02 14.89
C GLN A 403 10.38 8.80 15.00
N VAL A 404 10.61 9.65 13.99
CA VAL A 404 11.82 10.48 13.90
C VAL A 404 11.38 11.94 13.87
N ALA A 405 11.96 12.76 14.73
CA ALA A 405 11.75 14.20 14.69
C ALA A 405 12.29 14.79 13.36
N LYS A 406 11.72 15.90 12.89
CA LYS A 406 12.24 16.62 11.71
C LYS A 406 13.68 17.07 11.88
N THR A 407 14.17 17.16 13.13
CA THR A 407 15.59 17.40 13.47
C THR A 407 16.50 16.19 13.27
N GLY A 408 15.95 15.00 12.99
CA GLY A 408 16.69 13.75 12.84
C GLY A 408 16.83 12.92 14.12
N GLN A 409 16.24 13.33 15.24
CA GLN A 409 16.28 12.54 16.47
C GLN A 409 15.22 11.42 16.43
N VAL A 410 15.60 10.18 16.74
CA VAL A 410 14.64 9.09 16.98
C VAL A 410 13.90 9.39 18.28
N LEU A 411 12.59 9.54 18.20
CA LEU A 411 11.72 9.79 19.34
C LEU A 411 11.33 8.47 20.02
N TRP A 412 10.93 7.50 19.25
CA TRP A 412 10.65 6.15 19.69
C TRP A 412 10.67 5.16 18.53
N ASP A 413 10.84 3.89 18.83
CA ASP A 413 10.65 2.77 17.93
C ASP A 413 9.85 1.66 18.61
N ASN A 414 9.17 0.83 17.85
CA ASN A 414 8.58 -0.42 18.33
C ASN A 414 8.27 -1.36 17.18
N SER A 415 7.93 -2.60 17.50
CA SER A 415 7.56 -3.61 16.51
C SER A 415 6.47 -4.55 17.02
N ALA A 416 5.70 -5.12 16.10
CA ALA A 416 4.70 -6.14 16.35
C ALA A 416 4.95 -7.35 15.46
N ARG A 417 4.64 -8.53 15.96
CA ARG A 417 4.76 -9.78 15.21
C ARG A 417 3.56 -9.96 14.28
N TYR A 418 3.80 -10.45 13.06
CA TYR A 418 2.76 -11.00 12.22
C TYR A 418 2.48 -12.46 12.57
N GLU A 419 1.22 -12.89 12.45
CA GLU A 419 0.79 -14.26 12.60
C GLU A 419 0.63 -14.92 11.25
N ASP A 420 1.57 -15.81 10.89
CA ASP A 420 1.51 -16.76 9.76
C ASP A 420 1.02 -16.15 8.42
N ILE A 421 1.57 -15.00 8.05
CA ILE A 421 1.28 -14.34 6.78
C ILE A 421 2.27 -14.79 5.72
N ASN A 422 1.77 -15.51 4.73
CA ASN A 422 2.52 -15.93 3.56
C ASN A 422 1.79 -15.50 2.29
N THR A 423 2.52 -14.89 1.37
CA THR A 423 1.97 -14.47 0.08
C THR A 423 2.87 -14.95 -1.05
N THR A 424 2.36 -15.02 -2.26
CA THR A 424 3.14 -15.34 -3.46
C THR A 424 3.79 -14.11 -4.11
N TYR A 425 3.49 -12.93 -3.59
CA TYR A 425 4.01 -11.64 -4.04
C TYR A 425 4.11 -10.68 -2.82
N PRO A 426 4.94 -9.64 -2.89
CA PRO A 426 5.19 -8.73 -1.76
C PRO A 426 4.06 -7.70 -1.61
N GLU A 427 2.83 -8.15 -1.41
CA GLU A 427 1.70 -7.23 -1.27
C GLU A 427 1.68 -6.54 0.10
N PRO A 428 1.26 -5.27 0.13
CA PRO A 428 0.83 -4.64 1.35
C PRO A 428 -0.54 -5.21 1.75
N PHE A 429 -0.65 -5.67 2.97
CA PHE A 429 -1.88 -6.27 3.48
C PHE A 429 -2.37 -5.60 4.78
N ALA A 430 -1.60 -4.66 5.28
CA ALA A 430 -1.90 -3.97 6.53
C ALA A 430 -2.08 -2.46 6.31
N GLU A 431 -3.01 -1.88 7.07
CA GLU A 431 -3.33 -0.46 7.07
C GLU A 431 -2.89 0.18 8.38
N VAL A 432 -2.34 1.38 8.28
CA VAL A 432 -1.88 2.16 9.43
C VAL A 432 -2.58 3.50 9.48
N SER A 433 -3.13 3.84 10.64
CA SER A 433 -3.50 5.20 10.96
C SER A 433 -2.75 5.70 12.18
N ALA A 434 -2.51 7.00 12.20
CA ALA A 434 -1.84 7.65 13.31
C ALA A 434 -2.55 8.97 13.63
N GLN A 435 -2.84 9.19 14.93
CA GLN A 435 -3.49 10.40 15.42
C GLN A 435 -2.80 10.85 16.71
N GLY A 436 -2.15 12.00 16.66
CA GLY A 436 -1.36 12.47 17.78
C GLY A 436 -0.29 11.45 18.18
N GLU A 437 -0.40 10.91 19.38
CA GLU A 437 0.54 9.92 19.94
C GLU A 437 0.07 8.45 19.75
N GLU A 438 -1.05 8.23 19.08
CA GLU A 438 -1.68 6.93 18.90
C GLU A 438 -1.44 6.39 17.49
N VAL A 439 -1.05 5.13 17.40
CA VAL A 439 -0.83 4.42 16.14
C VAL A 439 -1.62 3.12 16.15
N PHE A 440 -2.45 2.95 15.16
CA PHE A 440 -3.24 1.75 14.92
C PHE A 440 -2.75 1.05 13.66
N HIS A 441 -2.51 -0.23 13.78
CA HIS A 441 -2.08 -1.08 12.68
C HIS A 441 -3.03 -2.26 12.59
N LEU A 442 -3.73 -2.36 11.45
CA LEU A 442 -4.76 -3.36 11.19
C LEU A 442 -4.40 -4.20 9.98
N TYR A 443 -4.68 -5.50 10.05
CA TYR A 443 -4.58 -6.40 8.91
C TYR A 443 -5.58 -7.54 9.02
N LEU A 444 -5.82 -8.21 7.90
CA LEU A 444 -6.75 -9.35 7.81
C LEU A 444 -6.00 -10.67 7.89
N VAL A 445 -6.52 -11.58 8.70
CA VAL A 445 -6.13 -13.00 8.71
C VAL A 445 -7.40 -13.83 8.61
N ASN A 446 -7.60 -14.50 7.50
CA ASN A 446 -8.85 -15.17 7.19
C ASN A 446 -10.04 -14.18 7.25
N ASP A 447 -11.05 -14.48 8.06
CA ASP A 447 -12.23 -13.64 8.31
C ASP A 447 -12.14 -12.84 9.61
N GLN A 448 -10.93 -12.49 10.05
CA GLN A 448 -10.69 -11.77 11.28
C GLN A 448 -9.80 -10.55 11.04
N ILE A 449 -10.10 -9.47 11.74
CA ILE A 449 -9.24 -8.30 11.79
C ILE A 449 -8.26 -8.49 12.95
N LYS A 450 -6.97 -8.30 12.69
CA LYS A 450 -5.91 -8.23 13.71
C LYS A 450 -5.57 -6.77 13.94
N LEU A 451 -5.52 -6.39 15.21
CA LEU A 451 -5.23 -5.02 15.65
C LEU A 451 -3.99 -5.00 16.53
N ASN A 452 -3.04 -4.16 16.16
CA ASN A 452 -1.96 -3.69 17.02
C ASN A 452 -2.19 -2.21 17.36
N TYR A 453 -2.01 -1.85 18.62
CA TYR A 453 -2.17 -0.47 19.09
C TYR A 453 -0.96 -0.02 19.88
N PHE A 454 -0.43 1.15 19.51
CA PHE A 454 0.70 1.80 20.18
C PHE A 454 0.28 3.18 20.64
N LYS A 455 0.73 3.57 21.83
CA LYS A 455 0.56 4.92 22.36
C LYS A 455 1.89 5.41 22.91
N LYS A 456 2.35 6.55 22.47
CA LYS A 456 3.67 7.13 22.83
C LYS A 456 4.83 6.15 22.60
N GLY A 457 4.74 5.32 21.57
CA GLY A 457 5.72 4.28 21.28
C GLY A 457 5.62 3.02 22.13
N GLU A 458 4.76 2.97 23.15
CA GLU A 458 4.48 1.77 23.91
C GLU A 458 3.42 0.92 23.20
N ARG A 459 3.68 -0.39 23.06
CA ARG A 459 2.73 -1.34 22.48
C ARG A 459 1.72 -1.78 23.53
N LEU A 460 0.49 -1.31 23.42
CA LEU A 460 -0.58 -1.60 24.37
C LEU A 460 -1.39 -2.84 23.97
N LEU A 461 -1.56 -3.07 22.66
CA LEU A 461 -2.21 -4.28 22.14
C LEU A 461 -1.34 -4.92 21.05
N GLU A 462 -1.28 -6.24 21.05
CA GLU A 462 -0.63 -7.02 20.00
C GLU A 462 -1.57 -8.11 19.50
N ASN A 463 -1.84 -8.08 18.17
CA ASN A 463 -2.64 -9.07 17.46
C ASN A 463 -4.01 -9.36 18.09
N GLN A 464 -4.63 -8.33 18.68
CA GLN A 464 -6.00 -8.47 19.16
C GLN A 464 -6.88 -8.92 18.01
N THR A 465 -7.56 -10.04 18.21
CA THR A 465 -8.43 -10.63 17.20
C THR A 465 -9.84 -10.07 17.32
N ILE A 466 -10.37 -9.55 16.23
CA ILE A 466 -11.72 -9.01 16.14
C ILE A 466 -12.44 -9.77 15.02
N PRO A 467 -13.46 -10.57 15.34
CA PRO A 467 -14.25 -11.27 14.33
C PRO A 467 -15.08 -10.27 13.50
N LEU A 468 -15.40 -10.65 12.28
CA LEU A 468 -16.33 -9.87 11.46
C LEU A 468 -17.74 -9.97 12.04
N GLU A 469 -18.35 -8.82 12.29
CA GLU A 469 -19.70 -8.74 12.85
C GLU A 469 -20.70 -8.27 11.79
N LEU A 470 -21.92 -8.76 11.90
CA LEU A 470 -23.08 -8.30 11.13
C LEU A 470 -24.21 -7.99 12.10
N ASP A 471 -24.90 -6.87 11.91
CA ASP A 471 -26.09 -6.55 12.70
C ASP A 471 -27.12 -7.71 12.57
N GLU A 472 -27.59 -8.20 13.71
CA GLU A 472 -28.55 -9.32 13.78
C GLU A 472 -29.80 -9.07 12.93
N LYS A 473 -30.20 -7.81 12.75
CA LYS A 473 -31.32 -7.42 11.89
C LYS A 473 -31.06 -7.70 10.40
N LEU A 474 -29.81 -7.69 9.98
CA LEU A 474 -29.41 -7.97 8.60
C LEU A 474 -29.30 -9.47 8.35
N GLY A 475 -29.21 -10.29 9.39
CA GLY A 475 -29.11 -11.74 9.30
C GLY A 475 -27.84 -12.30 9.91
N LYS A 476 -27.40 -13.46 9.40
CA LYS A 476 -26.17 -14.15 9.84
C LYS A 476 -25.25 -14.41 8.66
N ILE A 477 -23.98 -14.12 8.81
CA ILE A 477 -22.95 -14.49 7.82
C ILE A 477 -22.91 -16.02 7.73
N GLN A 478 -23.18 -16.54 6.56
CA GLN A 478 -23.07 -17.96 6.25
C GLN A 478 -21.71 -18.31 5.65
N PHE A 479 -21.19 -17.43 4.83
CA PHE A 479 -19.91 -17.58 4.16
C PHE A 479 -19.32 -16.20 3.82
N THR A 480 -18.01 -16.08 3.96
CA THR A 480 -17.22 -14.93 3.50
C THR A 480 -16.19 -15.42 2.50
N ASP A 481 -16.13 -14.81 1.33
CA ASP A 481 -15.06 -15.07 0.38
C ASP A 481 -13.78 -14.34 0.85
N LEU A 482 -12.84 -15.10 1.40
CA LEU A 482 -11.59 -14.56 1.98
C LEU A 482 -10.73 -13.85 0.93
N GLY A 483 -10.75 -14.32 -0.32
CA GLY A 483 -10.01 -13.70 -1.42
C GLY A 483 -10.55 -12.32 -1.81
N SER A 484 -11.82 -12.06 -1.49
CA SER A 484 -12.47 -10.79 -1.78
C SER A 484 -12.32 -9.73 -0.70
N LEU A 485 -11.91 -10.13 0.52
CA LEU A 485 -11.81 -9.19 1.64
C LEU A 485 -10.72 -8.16 1.41
N ARG A 486 -11.07 -6.89 1.60
CA ARG A 486 -10.15 -5.75 1.56
C ARG A 486 -10.40 -4.86 2.76
N LEU A 487 -9.30 -4.41 3.37
CA LEU A 487 -9.30 -3.42 4.44
C LEU A 487 -8.59 -2.17 3.92
N LEU A 488 -9.18 -1.01 4.12
CA LEU A 488 -8.67 0.27 3.65
C LEU A 488 -8.77 1.29 4.77
N HIS A 489 -7.67 1.98 5.11
CA HIS A 489 -7.76 3.17 5.94
C HIS A 489 -8.44 4.29 5.14
N TRP A 490 -9.51 4.86 5.66
CA TRP A 490 -10.29 5.89 4.95
C TRP A 490 -9.81 7.30 5.32
N TYR A 491 -10.15 7.73 6.52
CA TYR A 491 -9.69 9.01 7.07
C TYR A 491 -9.75 8.98 8.61
N GLY A 492 -8.87 9.74 9.27
CA GLY A 492 -8.85 9.81 10.73
C GLY A 492 -8.80 8.43 11.38
N SER A 493 -9.78 8.12 12.22
CA SER A 493 -9.97 6.81 12.86
C SER A 493 -10.88 5.86 12.06
N TYR A 494 -11.29 6.23 10.85
CA TYR A 494 -12.22 5.43 10.06
C TYR A 494 -11.49 4.54 9.07
N TYR A 495 -11.99 3.31 8.97
CA TYR A 495 -11.56 2.30 8.00
C TYR A 495 -12.77 1.78 7.24
N VAL A 496 -12.51 1.17 6.13
CA VAL A 496 -13.51 0.47 5.30
C VAL A 496 -13.08 -0.96 5.13
N LEU A 497 -14.00 -1.86 5.42
CA LEU A 497 -13.89 -3.29 5.11
C LEU A 497 -14.87 -3.60 3.99
N SER A 498 -14.41 -4.29 2.94
CA SER A 498 -15.27 -4.71 1.84
C SER A 498 -15.01 -6.15 1.44
N GLY A 499 -15.96 -6.75 0.73
CA GLY A 499 -15.83 -8.11 0.24
C GLY A 499 -17.15 -8.74 -0.15
N LEU A 500 -17.10 -10.02 -0.50
CA LEU A 500 -18.28 -10.83 -0.86
C LEU A 500 -18.70 -11.70 0.31
N GLN A 501 -20.00 -11.68 0.60
CA GLN A 501 -20.59 -12.50 1.64
C GLN A 501 -21.91 -13.14 1.19
N LYS A 502 -22.18 -14.34 1.71
CA LYS A 502 -23.49 -14.97 1.71
C LYS A 502 -24.11 -14.80 3.08
N ILE A 503 -25.30 -14.21 3.10
CA ILE A 503 -25.99 -13.86 4.33
C ILE A 503 -27.32 -14.59 4.35
N ARG A 504 -27.54 -15.36 5.42
CA ARG A 504 -28.83 -15.99 5.71
C ARG A 504 -29.69 -14.98 6.47
N TYR A 505 -30.89 -14.73 6.00
CA TYR A 505 -31.81 -13.79 6.61
C TYR A 505 -33.26 -14.32 6.57
N THR A 506 -34.12 -13.70 7.36
CA THR A 506 -35.55 -14.01 7.32
C THR A 506 -36.23 -12.95 6.43
N ASN A 507 -36.85 -13.42 5.33
CA ASN A 507 -37.53 -12.54 4.39
C ASN A 507 -38.88 -12.03 4.94
N GLU A 508 -39.54 -11.13 4.21
CA GLU A 508 -40.84 -10.55 4.59
C GLU A 508 -41.95 -11.61 4.78
N GLN A 509 -41.82 -12.78 4.19
CA GLN A 509 -42.73 -13.91 4.34
C GLN A 509 -42.39 -14.81 5.54
N GLN A 510 -41.47 -14.38 6.42
CA GLN A 510 -40.96 -15.14 7.57
C GLN A 510 -40.31 -16.49 7.18
N LYS A 511 -39.76 -16.61 5.98
CA LYS A 511 -38.97 -17.74 5.55
C LYS A 511 -37.49 -17.43 5.56
N GLU A 512 -36.68 -18.42 5.90
CA GLU A 512 -35.24 -18.33 5.73
C GLU A 512 -34.90 -18.26 4.25
N ASP A 513 -34.03 -17.33 3.89
CA ASP A 513 -33.53 -17.10 2.54
C ASP A 513 -32.05 -16.73 2.61
N VAL A 514 -31.35 -16.76 1.47
CA VAL A 514 -29.92 -16.44 1.37
C VAL A 514 -29.73 -15.38 0.29
N ARG A 515 -28.99 -14.33 0.60
CA ARG A 515 -28.55 -13.35 -0.38
C ARG A 515 -27.04 -13.33 -0.50
N GLU A 516 -26.52 -13.14 -1.70
CA GLU A 516 -25.11 -12.89 -1.98
C GLU A 516 -24.93 -11.40 -2.23
N VAL A 517 -23.94 -10.80 -1.55
CA VAL A 517 -23.73 -9.36 -1.60
C VAL A 517 -22.25 -9.02 -1.62
N PHE A 518 -21.90 -7.99 -2.37
CA PHE A 518 -20.71 -7.20 -2.10
C PHE A 518 -21.07 -6.20 -1.01
N PHE A 519 -20.30 -6.18 0.05
CA PHE A 519 -20.53 -5.26 1.16
C PHE A 519 -19.41 -4.24 1.30
N ILE A 520 -19.77 -3.05 1.76
CA ILE A 520 -18.87 -2.01 2.23
C ILE A 520 -19.27 -1.69 3.67
N GLN A 521 -18.38 -1.94 4.61
CA GLN A 521 -18.60 -1.76 6.04
C GLN A 521 -17.68 -0.68 6.56
N LYS A 522 -18.25 0.41 7.12
CA LYS A 522 -17.49 1.44 7.82
C LYS A 522 -17.09 0.94 9.20
N LEU A 523 -15.84 1.12 9.55
CA LEU A 523 -15.26 0.77 10.83
C LEU A 523 -14.73 2.03 11.51
N LEU A 524 -14.94 2.15 12.83
CA LEU A 524 -14.38 3.22 13.65
C LEU A 524 -13.47 2.61 14.72
N LEU A 525 -12.24 3.08 14.78
CA LEU A 525 -11.33 2.85 15.90
C LEU A 525 -11.47 3.97 16.92
N ASN A 526 -11.66 3.60 18.18
CA ASN A 526 -11.70 4.55 19.27
C ASN A 526 -10.61 4.23 20.29
N GLY A 527 -9.57 5.07 20.36
CA GLY A 527 -8.46 4.94 21.28
C GLY A 527 -8.77 5.45 22.70
N ASP A 528 -9.78 6.32 22.85
CA ASP A 528 -10.13 6.93 24.13
C ASP A 528 -10.67 5.95 25.18
N LEU A 529 -10.97 4.71 24.79
CA LEU A 529 -11.46 3.66 25.68
C LEU A 529 -10.35 2.89 26.39
N TYR A 530 -9.08 3.13 26.05
CA TYR A 530 -7.94 2.51 26.70
C TYR A 530 -7.34 3.48 27.74
N VAL A 531 -7.79 3.38 28.98
CA VAL A 531 -7.16 4.03 30.14
C VAL A 531 -6.24 3.00 30.78
N PRO A 532 -4.90 3.19 30.81
CA PRO A 532 -4.02 2.32 31.58
C PRO A 532 -4.45 2.28 33.05
N SER A 533 -4.43 1.11 33.66
CA SER A 533 -4.87 0.89 35.05
C SER A 533 -4.04 1.67 36.10
N GLU A 534 -3.00 2.37 35.71
CA GLU A 534 -2.14 3.17 36.59
C GLU A 534 -2.67 4.58 36.86
N ASP A 535 -3.63 5.11 36.10
CA ASP A 535 -4.21 6.43 36.31
C ASP A 535 -5.41 6.44 37.27
N LEU A 536 -5.67 5.33 37.96
CA LEU A 536 -6.73 5.17 38.96
C LEU A 536 -6.22 5.12 40.42
N ASN A 537 -5.01 5.66 40.69
CA ASN A 537 -4.50 5.83 42.05
C ASN A 537 -4.66 7.24 42.57
#